data_361d39e615014457638c602a62ca7363
#
_entry.id   361d39e615014457638c602a62ca7363
#
_cell.length_a   1.000
_cell.length_b   1.000
_cell.length_c   1.000
_cell.angle_alpha   90.00
_cell.angle_beta   90.00
_cell.angle_gamma   90.00
#
_symmetry.space_group_name_H-M   'P 1'
#
loop_
_entity.id
_entity.type
_entity.pdbx_description
1 polymer ?
#
loop_
_entity_poly.entity_id
_entity_poly.type
_entity_poly.pdbx_seq_one_letter_code
_entity_poly.pdbx_strand_id
1 'polypeptide(L)'
;MDVHIPYEQIKNRECDFIVTYRFFTPDEGGRKTGNPIQGYRSDFMYSEDEEAKKIWIIWPEFLDNDDNIILDKSLRVSTSGKAKMWIINEANQVFHKERIKIGLKGFFMEGHHKSAECEVIEVVNPN
;
A
#
# COMPACT_ATOMS: atom_id res chain seq x y z
N MET A 1 -4.06 -24.62 0.83
CA MET A 1 -4.70 -23.28 0.74
C MET A 1 -3.71 -22.23 1.19
N ASP A 2 -3.48 -21.24 0.37
CA ASP A 2 -2.58 -20.15 0.75
C ASP A 2 -3.30 -19.15 1.64
N VAL A 3 -2.77 -18.97 2.84
CA VAL A 3 -3.29 -18.04 3.82
C VAL A 3 -2.23 -17.00 4.10
N HIS A 4 -2.66 -15.73 4.03
CA HIS A 4 -1.78 -14.61 4.36
C HIS A 4 -1.50 -14.59 5.86
N ILE A 5 -0.25 -14.46 6.23
CA ILE A 5 0.14 -14.25 7.63
C ILE A 5 0.28 -12.74 7.84
N PRO A 6 -0.52 -12.15 8.75
CA PRO A 6 -0.46 -10.71 8.97
C PRO A 6 0.97 -10.22 9.24
N TYR A 7 1.34 -9.11 8.61
CA TYR A 7 2.68 -8.55 8.77
C TYR A 7 2.98 -8.13 10.21
N GLU A 8 1.95 -7.77 10.96
CA GLU A 8 2.08 -7.45 12.37
C GLU A 8 2.67 -8.62 13.16
N GLN A 9 2.27 -9.85 12.84
CA GLN A 9 2.81 -11.05 13.50
C GLN A 9 4.27 -11.30 13.09
N ILE A 10 4.59 -11.10 11.82
CA ILE A 10 5.94 -11.35 11.31
C ILE A 10 6.92 -10.30 11.84
N LYS A 11 6.50 -9.04 11.85
CA LYS A 11 7.35 -7.91 12.20
C LYS A 11 7.29 -7.52 13.67
N ASN A 12 6.35 -8.10 14.41
CA ASN A 12 6.14 -7.82 15.83
C ASN A 12 6.00 -6.31 16.10
N ARG A 13 5.24 -5.64 15.27
CA ARG A 13 4.91 -4.21 15.41
C ARG A 13 3.67 -3.89 14.60
N GLU A 14 3.08 -2.71 14.82
CA GLU A 14 1.95 -2.24 14.05
C GLU A 14 2.41 -1.70 12.69
N CYS A 15 1.47 -1.54 11.76
CA CYS A 15 1.74 -0.91 10.48
C CYS A 15 2.12 0.56 10.69
N ASP A 16 2.63 1.19 9.64
CA ASP A 16 3.12 2.57 9.74
C ASP A 16 2.00 3.60 9.49
N PHE A 17 1.14 3.36 8.52
CA PHE A 17 0.01 4.23 8.21
C PHE A 17 -1.06 3.45 7.45
N ILE A 18 -2.24 4.05 7.31
CA ILE A 18 -3.37 3.45 6.58
C ILE A 18 -3.79 4.40 5.47
N VAL A 19 -4.10 3.83 4.32
CA VAL A 19 -4.55 4.59 3.15
C VAL A 19 -5.91 4.08 2.68
N THR A 20 -6.66 4.95 1.99
CA THR A 20 -7.64 4.51 1.00
C THR A 20 -6.92 4.38 -0.33
N TYR A 21 -7.35 3.43 -1.15
CA TYR A 21 -6.73 3.21 -2.47
C TYR A 21 -7.80 2.97 -3.52
N ARG A 22 -7.42 3.18 -4.79
CA ARG A 22 -8.22 2.81 -5.95
C ARG A 22 -7.28 2.34 -7.05
N PHE A 23 -7.45 1.11 -7.49
CA PHE A 23 -6.71 0.59 -8.64
C PHE A 23 -7.18 1.26 -9.91
N PHE A 24 -6.24 1.65 -10.75
CA PHE A 24 -6.56 2.19 -12.08
C PHE A 24 -7.09 1.07 -12.97
N THR A 25 -8.03 1.41 -13.84
CA THR A 25 -8.52 0.50 -14.89
C THR A 25 -7.44 0.37 -15.97
N PRO A 26 -7.50 -0.68 -16.83
CA PRO A 26 -6.60 -0.78 -17.97
C PRO A 26 -6.64 0.46 -18.87
N ASP A 27 -7.82 1.06 -19.05
CA ASP A 27 -7.98 2.28 -19.86
C ASP A 27 -7.29 3.47 -19.24
N GLU A 28 -7.14 3.49 -17.92
CA GLU A 28 -6.41 4.54 -17.20
C GLU A 28 -4.91 4.25 -17.13
N GLY A 29 -4.45 3.17 -17.74
CA GLY A 29 -3.06 2.75 -17.68
C GLY A 29 -2.75 1.80 -16.54
N GLY A 30 -3.77 1.22 -15.90
CA GLY A 30 -3.62 0.30 -14.78
C GLY A 30 -3.23 -1.12 -15.20
N ARG A 31 -3.35 -2.03 -14.24
CA ARG A 31 -2.98 -3.44 -14.45
C ARG A 31 -3.90 -4.08 -15.49
N LYS A 32 -3.31 -4.76 -16.47
CA LYS A 32 -4.06 -5.48 -17.50
C LYS A 32 -4.51 -6.86 -17.05
N THR A 33 -3.93 -7.38 -15.98
CA THR A 33 -4.19 -8.73 -15.46
C THR A 33 -5.23 -8.76 -14.34
N GLY A 34 -5.86 -7.62 -14.05
CA GLY A 34 -6.84 -7.49 -12.98
C GLY A 34 -6.21 -7.13 -11.64
N ASN A 35 -7.05 -7.03 -10.61
CA ASN A 35 -6.58 -6.66 -9.28
C ASN A 35 -5.68 -7.76 -8.68
N PRO A 36 -4.69 -7.38 -7.86
CA PRO A 36 -3.81 -8.38 -7.24
C PRO A 36 -4.52 -9.14 -6.11
N ILE A 37 -3.83 -10.14 -5.59
CA ILE A 37 -4.22 -10.83 -4.35
C ILE A 37 -3.43 -10.23 -3.18
N GLN A 38 -3.83 -10.58 -1.96
CA GLN A 38 -3.08 -10.20 -0.75
C GLN A 38 -1.64 -10.72 -0.83
N GLY A 39 -0.71 -9.94 -0.31
CA GLY A 39 0.72 -10.22 -0.46
C GLY A 39 1.35 -9.46 -1.60
N TYR A 40 0.58 -8.63 -2.28
CA TYR A 40 1.04 -7.74 -3.35
C TYR A 40 2.15 -6.82 -2.83
N ARG A 41 3.31 -6.92 -3.42
CA ARG A 41 4.50 -6.16 -2.99
C ARG A 41 4.82 -5.06 -3.99
N SER A 42 3.90 -4.12 -4.10
CA SER A 42 4.14 -2.94 -4.94
C SER A 42 5.11 -2.00 -4.24
N ASP A 43 5.78 -1.17 -5.03
CA ASP A 43 6.51 -0.02 -4.51
C ASP A 43 5.54 1.14 -4.28
N PHE A 44 6.02 2.20 -3.68
CA PHE A 44 5.24 3.40 -3.37
C PHE A 44 5.94 4.64 -3.90
N MET A 45 5.16 5.56 -4.48
CA MET A 45 5.66 6.86 -4.93
C MET A 45 4.79 7.95 -4.34
N TYR A 46 5.41 8.93 -3.68
CA TYR A 46 4.69 10.13 -3.26
C TYR A 46 4.23 10.90 -4.49
N SER A 47 3.00 11.40 -4.51
CA SER A 47 2.53 12.14 -5.67
C SER A 47 3.34 13.42 -5.90
N GLU A 48 3.89 14.01 -4.83
CA GLU A 48 4.78 15.17 -4.91
C GLU A 48 6.08 14.89 -5.66
N ASP A 49 6.51 13.63 -5.70
CA ASP A 49 7.78 13.20 -6.32
C ASP A 49 7.57 12.59 -7.70
N GLU A 50 6.41 12.78 -8.29
CA GLU A 50 6.08 12.14 -9.57
C GLU A 50 7.08 12.47 -10.67
N GLU A 51 7.53 13.72 -10.74
CA GLU A 51 8.52 14.13 -11.74
C GLU A 51 9.89 13.47 -11.52
N ALA A 52 10.29 13.31 -10.27
CA ALA A 52 11.55 12.67 -9.92
C ALA A 52 11.49 11.15 -10.07
N LYS A 53 10.30 10.58 -10.17
CA LYS A 53 10.05 9.14 -10.28
C LYS A 53 10.72 8.36 -9.15
N LYS A 54 10.77 8.94 -7.95
CA LYS A 54 11.36 8.31 -6.78
C LYS A 54 10.40 7.29 -6.19
N ILE A 55 10.81 6.03 -6.13
CA ILE A 55 9.99 4.95 -5.57
C ILE A 55 10.63 4.38 -4.31
N TRP A 56 9.80 3.87 -3.41
CA TRP A 56 10.19 3.36 -2.10
C TRP A 56 9.58 1.99 -1.86
N ILE A 57 10.24 1.16 -1.07
CA ILE A 57 9.70 -0.15 -0.68
C ILE A 57 8.77 0.04 0.50
N ILE A 58 7.49 0.27 0.19
CA ILE A 58 6.40 0.37 1.16
C ILE A 58 5.27 -0.50 0.63
N TRP A 59 4.94 -1.57 1.36
CA TRP A 59 3.99 -2.57 0.90
C TRP A 59 2.60 -2.36 1.48
N PRO A 60 1.55 -2.54 0.66
CA PRO A 60 0.18 -2.54 1.15
C PRO A 60 -0.19 -3.90 1.72
N GLU A 61 -1.04 -3.88 2.74
CA GLU A 61 -1.70 -5.07 3.26
C GLU A 61 -3.19 -4.73 3.30
N PHE A 62 -3.98 -5.40 2.47
CA PHE A 62 -5.34 -5.01 2.17
C PHE A 62 -6.32 -5.43 3.26
N LEU A 63 -7.31 -4.56 3.50
CA LEU A 63 -8.39 -4.79 4.45
C LEU A 63 -9.69 -5.07 3.70
N ASP A 64 -10.57 -5.87 4.32
CA ASP A 64 -11.93 -6.08 3.81
C ASP A 64 -12.85 -4.93 4.24
N ASN A 65 -14.14 -5.03 3.91
CA ASN A 65 -15.11 -3.97 4.22
C ASN A 65 -15.36 -3.78 5.72
N ASP A 66 -14.95 -4.74 6.54
CA ASP A 66 -15.07 -4.67 8.00
C ASP A 66 -13.75 -4.26 8.67
N ASP A 67 -12.80 -3.79 7.88
CA ASP A 67 -11.46 -3.37 8.32
C ASP A 67 -10.61 -4.51 8.88
N ASN A 68 -10.92 -5.74 8.51
CA ASN A 68 -10.10 -6.90 8.86
C ASN A 68 -9.11 -7.20 7.75
N ILE A 69 -7.92 -7.68 8.12
CA ILE A 69 -6.91 -8.09 7.15
C ILE A 69 -7.44 -9.25 6.34
N ILE A 70 -7.36 -9.14 5.02
CA ILE A 70 -7.77 -10.22 4.11
C ILE A 70 -6.74 -11.36 4.22
N LEU A 71 -7.19 -12.52 4.69
CA LEU A 71 -6.31 -13.68 4.87
C LEU A 71 -6.34 -14.63 3.68
N ASP A 72 -7.41 -14.65 2.91
CA ASP A 72 -7.58 -15.58 1.78
C ASP A 72 -6.85 -15.05 0.54
N LYS A 73 -5.69 -15.63 0.25
CA LYS A 73 -4.87 -15.24 -0.90
C LYS A 73 -5.39 -15.76 -2.23
N SER A 74 -6.49 -16.51 -2.24
CA SER A 74 -7.12 -16.93 -3.49
C SER A 74 -8.05 -15.85 -4.06
N LEU A 75 -8.40 -14.85 -3.25
CA LEU A 75 -9.32 -13.79 -3.65
C LEU A 75 -8.55 -12.57 -4.16
N ARG A 76 -9.03 -12.00 -5.26
CA ARG A 76 -8.51 -10.70 -5.72
C ARG A 76 -9.05 -9.61 -4.80
N VAL A 77 -8.22 -8.61 -4.50
CA VAL A 77 -8.64 -7.48 -3.67
C VAL A 77 -9.62 -6.60 -4.44
N SER A 78 -10.43 -5.83 -3.71
CA SER A 78 -11.39 -4.91 -4.31
C SER A 78 -10.67 -3.82 -5.10
N THR A 79 -11.37 -3.23 -6.08
CA THR A 79 -10.83 -2.13 -6.87
C THR A 79 -10.51 -0.93 -6.00
N SER A 80 -11.32 -0.68 -4.98
CA SER A 80 -11.08 0.38 -4.00
C SER A 80 -11.33 -0.14 -2.60
N GLY A 81 -10.67 0.45 -1.62
CA GLY A 81 -10.78 0.04 -0.22
C GLY A 81 -9.70 0.69 0.62
N LYS A 82 -9.32 0.00 1.70
CA LYS A 82 -8.29 0.46 2.62
C LYS A 82 -7.14 -0.53 2.67
N ALA A 83 -5.96 -0.04 2.98
CA ALA A 83 -4.78 -0.88 3.16
C ALA A 83 -3.90 -0.34 4.28
N LYS A 84 -3.35 -1.25 5.07
CA LYS A 84 -2.28 -0.92 6.01
C LYS A 84 -0.98 -0.85 5.23
N MET A 85 -0.20 0.19 5.48
CA MET A 85 1.04 0.42 4.75
C MET A 85 2.24 0.13 5.63
N TRP A 86 3.20 -0.59 5.06
CA TRP A 86 4.36 -1.10 5.78
C TRP A 86 5.65 -0.58 5.14
N ILE A 87 6.38 0.26 5.86
CA ILE A 87 7.71 0.72 5.45
C ILE A 87 8.68 -0.43 5.72
N ILE A 88 9.20 -1.02 4.65
CA ILE A 88 10.01 -2.25 4.76
C ILE A 88 11.46 -1.95 5.13
N ASN A 89 12.07 -0.96 4.50
CA ASN A 89 13.45 -0.59 4.80
C ASN A 89 13.48 0.27 6.06
N GLU A 90 13.89 -0.31 7.17
CA GLU A 90 13.93 0.37 8.47
C GLU A 90 14.83 1.62 8.46
N ALA A 91 15.87 1.63 7.65
CA ALA A 91 16.75 2.78 7.53
C ALA A 91 16.01 4.02 7.01
N ASN A 92 14.89 3.85 6.32
CA ASN A 92 14.12 4.95 5.75
C ASN A 92 12.92 5.36 6.62
N GLN A 93 12.71 4.71 7.78
CA GLN A 93 11.52 4.98 8.59
C GLN A 93 11.46 6.43 9.08
N VAL A 94 12.56 6.98 9.55
CA VAL A 94 12.58 8.37 10.05
C VAL A 94 12.19 9.34 8.94
N PHE A 95 12.75 9.16 7.75
CA PHE A 95 12.44 10.00 6.59
C PHE A 95 10.93 9.97 6.27
N HIS A 96 10.35 8.76 6.21
CA HIS A 96 8.93 8.63 5.88
C HIS A 96 8.02 9.15 6.99
N LYS A 97 8.36 8.89 8.24
CA LYS A 97 7.54 9.33 9.39
C LYS A 97 7.47 10.84 9.51
N GLU A 98 8.51 11.55 9.12
CA GLU A 98 8.49 13.02 9.10
C GLU A 98 7.63 13.56 7.97
N ARG A 99 7.40 12.77 6.94
CA ARG A 99 6.72 13.18 5.72
C ARG A 99 5.26 12.76 5.67
N ILE A 100 4.94 11.56 6.17
CA ILE A 100 3.60 10.99 6.07
C ILE A 100 2.66 11.68 7.04
N LYS A 101 1.53 12.16 6.51
CA LYS A 101 0.47 12.83 7.27
C LYS A 101 -0.86 12.59 6.59
N ILE A 102 -1.94 12.74 7.34
CA ILE A 102 -3.30 12.58 6.80
C ILE A 102 -3.49 13.53 5.62
N GLY A 103 -4.05 12.99 4.53
CA GLY A 103 -4.29 13.72 3.28
C GLY A 103 -3.17 13.63 2.27
N LEU A 104 -2.00 13.10 2.65
CA LEU A 104 -0.90 12.90 1.70
C LEU A 104 -1.32 11.87 0.66
N LYS A 105 -1.01 12.16 -0.61
CA LYS A 105 -1.34 11.29 -1.75
C LYS A 105 -0.11 10.60 -2.31
N GLY A 106 -0.34 9.40 -2.83
CA GLY A 106 0.71 8.61 -3.46
C GLY A 106 0.14 7.59 -4.43
N PHE A 107 1.03 6.74 -4.91
CA PHE A 107 0.70 5.70 -5.89
C PHE A 107 1.32 4.37 -5.50
N PHE A 108 0.59 3.29 -5.77
CA PHE A 108 1.19 1.95 -5.77
C PHE A 108 1.86 1.78 -7.13
N MET A 109 3.12 1.32 -7.12
CA MET A 109 3.94 1.25 -8.31
C MET A 109 4.35 -0.18 -8.63
N GLU A 110 4.28 -0.54 -9.90
CA GLU A 110 4.87 -1.77 -10.43
C GLU A 110 6.02 -1.34 -11.34
N GLY A 111 7.23 -1.28 -10.79
CA GLY A 111 8.33 -0.61 -11.45
C GLY A 111 8.01 0.88 -11.58
N HIS A 112 8.06 1.41 -12.79
CA HIS A 112 7.70 2.81 -13.06
C HIS A 112 6.24 2.98 -13.49
N HIS A 113 5.44 1.93 -13.35
CA HIS A 113 4.04 1.91 -13.75
C HIS A 113 3.13 2.11 -12.54
N LYS A 114 2.24 3.09 -12.59
CA LYS A 114 1.26 3.35 -11.53
C LYS A 114 0.14 2.32 -11.63
N SER A 115 -0.07 1.53 -10.57
CA SER A 115 -1.16 0.57 -10.54
C SER A 115 -2.38 1.08 -9.79
N ALA A 116 -2.18 1.97 -8.82
CA ALA A 116 -3.27 2.52 -8.01
C ALA A 116 -2.88 3.89 -7.48
N GLU A 117 -3.90 4.68 -7.16
CA GLU A 117 -3.72 5.92 -6.39
C GLU A 117 -4.15 5.66 -4.94
N CYS A 118 -3.59 6.41 -4.00
CA CYS A 118 -3.94 6.28 -2.59
C CYS A 118 -3.81 7.60 -1.84
N GLU A 119 -4.48 7.64 -0.69
CA GLU A 119 -4.45 8.81 0.20
C GLU A 119 -4.37 8.33 1.65
N VAL A 120 -3.48 8.95 2.43
CA VAL A 120 -3.30 8.62 3.84
C VAL A 120 -4.50 9.09 4.64
N ILE A 121 -5.11 8.18 5.41
CA ILE A 121 -6.25 8.48 6.27
C ILE A 121 -5.92 8.34 7.76
N GLU A 122 -4.84 7.65 8.09
CA GLU A 122 -4.43 7.46 9.48
C GLU A 122 -2.92 7.25 9.56
N VAL A 123 -2.27 7.86 10.56
CA VAL A 123 -0.86 7.60 10.88
C VAL A 123 -0.86 6.77 12.16
N VAL A 124 -0.45 5.51 12.06
CA VAL A 124 -0.55 4.54 13.16
C VAL A 124 0.68 4.59 14.04
N ASN A 125 1.85 4.73 13.44
CA ASN A 125 3.12 4.71 14.17
C ASN A 125 3.92 5.97 13.79
N PRO A 126 3.65 7.11 14.46
CA PRO A 126 4.26 8.39 14.09
C PRO A 126 5.72 8.54 14.56
N ASN A 127 6.22 7.61 15.37
CA ASN A 127 7.59 7.71 15.93
C ASN A 127 8.49 6.58 15.45
#